data_38caad410fd293ffe13c87626bee18a6
#
_entry.id   38caad410fd293ffe13c87626bee18a6
#
_cell.length_a   1.000
_cell.length_b   1.000
_cell.length_c   1.000
_cell.angle_alpha   90.00
_cell.angle_beta   90.00
_cell.angle_gamma   90.00
#
_symmetry.space_group_name_H-M   'P 1'
#
loop_
_entity.id
_entity.type
_entity.pdbx_description
1 polymer ?
#
loop_
_entity_poly.entity_id
_entity_poly.type
_entity_poly.pdbx_seq_one_letter_code
_entity_poly.pdbx_strand_id
1 'polypeptide(L)'
;MKIINRTINIITIIILVFTLVVVICDRICFIFHPDNYPIGCEAAGILYSSKYSYLLGGIVQMILAVIVGLVTIENRNKLKANIICLCLSVLVCFFDVIVNAIYNILLWLTL
;
A
#
# COMPACT_ATOMS: atom_id res chain seq x y z
N MET A 1 6.46 18.50 -22.11
CA MET A 1 5.36 18.28 -21.12
C MET A 1 4.62 16.97 -21.32
N LYS A 2 4.15 16.65 -22.53
CA LYS A 2 3.45 15.37 -22.79
C LYS A 2 4.29 14.13 -22.46
N ILE A 3 5.58 14.15 -22.77
CA ILE A 3 6.49 13.03 -22.51
C ILE A 3 6.66 12.84 -21.00
N ILE A 4 6.80 13.92 -20.25
CA ILE A 4 6.94 13.88 -18.79
C ILE A 4 5.66 13.34 -18.14
N ASN A 5 4.49 13.83 -18.56
CA ASN A 5 3.21 13.34 -18.08
C ASN A 5 3.04 11.84 -18.32
N ARG A 6 3.33 11.40 -19.53
CA ARG A 6 3.22 9.99 -19.92
C ARG A 6 4.17 9.12 -19.10
N THR A 7 5.41 9.58 -18.92
CA THR A 7 6.42 8.85 -18.15
C THR A 7 5.98 8.69 -16.69
N ILE A 8 5.56 9.78 -16.05
CA ILE A 8 5.11 9.75 -14.66
C ILE A 8 3.89 8.84 -14.52
N ASN A 9 2.93 8.93 -15.44
CA ASN A 9 1.73 8.10 -15.44
C ASN A 9 2.08 6.61 -15.53
N ILE A 10 2.97 6.24 -16.44
CA ILE A 10 3.41 4.85 -16.63
C ILE A 10 4.12 4.34 -15.38
N ILE A 11 5.02 5.14 -14.80
CA ILE A 11 5.73 4.77 -13.57
C ILE A 11 4.73 4.52 -12.44
N THR A 12 3.75 5.40 -12.28
CA THR A 12 2.71 5.27 -11.25
C THR A 12 1.93 3.96 -11.42
N ILE A 13 1.52 3.65 -12.64
CA ILE A 13 0.78 2.41 -12.94
C ILE A 13 1.65 1.19 -12.63
N ILE A 14 2.93 1.22 -13.02
CA ILE A 14 3.86 0.11 -12.73
C ILE A 14 4.00 -0.12 -11.23
N ILE A 15 4.16 0.95 -10.45
CA ILE A 15 4.25 0.85 -8.99
C ILE A 15 2.98 0.23 -8.40
N LEU A 16 1.80 0.67 -8.85
CA LEU A 16 0.52 0.16 -8.36
C LEU A 16 0.31 -1.31 -8.70
N VAL A 17 0.62 -1.71 -9.95
CA VAL A 17 0.51 -3.11 -10.36
C VAL A 17 1.46 -3.99 -9.56
N PHE A 18 2.70 -3.54 -9.39
CA PHE A 18 3.68 -4.26 -8.57
C PHE A 18 3.18 -4.42 -7.13
N THR A 19 2.64 -3.36 -6.54
CA THR A 19 2.07 -3.39 -5.19
C THR A 19 0.95 -4.42 -5.09
N LEU A 20 0.02 -4.42 -6.04
CA LEU A 20 -1.08 -5.38 -6.07
C LEU A 20 -0.57 -6.82 -6.15
N VAL A 21 0.38 -7.09 -7.04
CA VAL A 21 0.93 -8.44 -7.21
C VAL A 21 1.61 -8.90 -5.93
N VAL A 22 2.44 -8.06 -5.34
CA VAL A 22 3.16 -8.40 -4.10
C VAL A 22 2.20 -8.67 -2.95
N VAL A 23 1.20 -7.81 -2.77
CA VAL A 23 0.22 -7.95 -1.68
C VAL A 23 -0.61 -9.23 -1.86
N ILE A 24 -1.08 -9.50 -3.07
CA ILE A 24 -1.86 -10.70 -3.35
C ILE A 24 -1.03 -11.96 -3.09
N CYS A 25 0.19 -12.01 -3.62
CA CYS A 25 1.08 -13.17 -3.42
C CYS A 25 1.41 -13.38 -1.95
N ASP A 26 1.68 -12.30 -1.22
CA ASP A 26 1.98 -12.36 0.21
C ASP A 26 0.81 -12.91 1.02
N ARG A 27 -0.40 -12.43 0.75
CA ARG A 27 -1.61 -12.88 1.48
C ARG A 27 -1.99 -14.32 1.12
N ILE A 28 -1.77 -14.75 -0.11
CA ILE A 28 -1.97 -16.14 -0.50
C ILE A 28 -0.97 -17.04 0.25
N CYS A 29 0.29 -16.66 0.29
CA CYS A 29 1.30 -17.39 1.06
C CYS A 29 0.95 -17.44 2.54
N PHE A 30 0.42 -16.36 3.10
CA PHE A 30 -0.04 -16.31 4.49
C PHE A 30 -1.17 -17.31 4.75
N ILE A 31 -2.15 -17.41 3.84
CA ILE A 31 -3.26 -18.34 3.99
C ILE A 31 -2.79 -19.79 4.00
N PHE A 32 -1.83 -20.15 3.13
CA PHE A 32 -1.31 -21.51 3.04
C PHE A 32 -0.25 -21.84 4.09
N HIS A 33 0.53 -20.85 4.54
CA HIS A 33 1.64 -21.04 5.47
C HIS A 33 1.64 -19.97 6.57
N PRO A 34 0.58 -19.90 7.41
CA PRO A 34 0.50 -18.84 8.42
C PRO A 34 1.60 -18.90 9.48
N ASP A 35 2.19 -20.07 9.69
CA ASP A 35 3.26 -20.25 10.70
C ASP A 35 4.56 -19.53 10.34
N ASN A 36 4.73 -19.16 9.06
CA ASN A 36 5.91 -18.42 8.60
C ASN A 36 5.81 -16.92 8.90
N TYR A 37 4.70 -16.46 9.46
CA TYR A 37 4.44 -15.05 9.70
C TYR A 37 4.42 -14.77 11.21
N PRO A 38 4.97 -13.63 11.67
CA PRO A 38 5.05 -13.30 13.09
C PRO A 38 3.74 -12.76 13.67
N ILE A 39 2.66 -13.53 13.51
CA ILE A 39 1.34 -13.12 14.02
C ILE A 39 1.33 -13.17 15.54
N GLY A 40 0.87 -12.09 16.16
CA GLY A 40 0.84 -11.94 17.61
C GLY A 40 2.13 -11.40 18.21
N CYS A 41 3.15 -11.15 17.39
CA CYS A 41 4.41 -10.57 17.85
C CYS A 41 4.31 -9.03 17.89
N GLU A 42 4.49 -8.43 19.07
CA GLU A 42 4.41 -6.97 19.22
C GLU A 42 5.45 -6.24 18.39
N ALA A 43 6.65 -6.81 18.25
CA ALA A 43 7.73 -6.20 17.49
C ALA A 43 7.44 -6.13 15.98
N ALA A 44 6.55 -6.99 15.47
CA ALA A 44 6.20 -7.01 14.04
C ALA A 44 5.19 -5.92 13.65
N GLY A 45 4.48 -5.31 14.62
CA GLY A 45 3.58 -4.20 14.39
C GLY A 45 2.11 -4.57 14.50
N ILE A 46 1.26 -3.56 14.34
CA ILE A 46 -0.19 -3.71 14.54
C ILE A 46 -0.84 -4.64 13.53
N LEU A 47 -0.37 -4.66 12.28
CA LEU A 47 -0.96 -5.51 11.24
C LEU A 47 -0.76 -6.99 11.53
N TYR A 48 0.27 -7.34 12.29
CA TYR A 48 0.53 -8.71 12.71
C TYR A 48 -0.10 -9.05 14.06
N SER A 49 -0.93 -8.17 14.64
CA SER A 49 -1.56 -8.42 15.93
C SER A 49 -2.53 -9.59 15.90
N SER A 50 -3.14 -9.87 14.76
CA SER A 50 -4.01 -11.03 14.55
C SER A 50 -4.05 -11.39 13.07
N LYS A 51 -4.54 -12.61 12.77
CA LYS A 51 -4.75 -13.03 11.37
C LYS A 51 -5.72 -12.10 10.65
N TYR A 52 -6.78 -11.67 11.34
CA TYR A 52 -7.75 -10.72 10.79
C TYR A 52 -7.11 -9.39 10.43
N SER A 53 -6.31 -8.84 11.34
CA SER A 53 -5.64 -7.56 11.10
C SER A 53 -4.73 -7.62 9.89
N TYR A 54 -4.00 -8.71 9.73
CA TYR A 54 -3.09 -8.91 8.61
C TYR A 54 -3.84 -9.00 7.28
N LEU A 55 -4.90 -9.83 7.22
CA LEU A 55 -5.70 -9.97 6.02
C LEU A 55 -6.45 -8.68 5.69
N LEU A 56 -7.04 -8.03 6.70
CA LEU A 56 -7.75 -6.77 6.51
C LEU A 56 -6.82 -5.68 5.98
N GLY A 57 -5.61 -5.59 6.52
CA GLY A 57 -4.60 -4.64 6.03
C GLY A 57 -4.29 -4.84 4.56
N GLY A 58 -4.16 -6.10 4.12
CA GLY A 58 -3.95 -6.42 2.71
C GLY A 58 -5.10 -6.00 1.83
N ILE A 59 -6.35 -6.26 2.27
CA ILE A 59 -7.55 -5.88 1.54
C ILE A 59 -7.63 -4.35 1.39
N VAL A 60 -7.41 -3.61 2.48
CA VAL A 60 -7.41 -2.14 2.46
C VAL A 60 -6.35 -1.62 1.50
N GLN A 61 -5.15 -2.17 1.54
CA GLN A 61 -4.06 -1.78 0.64
C GLN A 61 -4.42 -2.01 -0.82
N MET A 62 -5.04 -3.15 -1.15
CA MET A 62 -5.48 -3.45 -2.51
C MET A 62 -6.56 -2.48 -2.98
N ILE A 63 -7.54 -2.15 -2.13
CA ILE A 63 -8.59 -1.19 -2.46
C ILE A 63 -7.99 0.18 -2.74
N LEU A 64 -7.07 0.65 -1.90
CA LEU A 64 -6.39 1.92 -2.10
C LEU A 64 -5.59 1.94 -3.40
N ALA A 65 -4.89 0.85 -3.72
CA ALA A 65 -4.14 0.75 -4.97
C ALA A 65 -5.05 0.85 -6.20
N VAL A 66 -6.21 0.20 -6.17
CA VAL A 66 -7.19 0.27 -7.26
C VAL A 66 -7.74 1.68 -7.40
N ILE A 67 -8.11 2.34 -6.30
CA ILE A 67 -8.64 3.71 -6.33
C ILE A 67 -7.61 4.67 -6.93
N VAL A 68 -6.37 4.61 -6.46
CA VAL A 68 -5.29 5.47 -6.97
C VAL A 68 -5.03 5.17 -8.46
N GLY A 69 -5.10 3.91 -8.86
CA GLY A 69 -4.93 3.51 -10.25
C GLY A 69 -6.01 4.10 -11.16
N LEU A 70 -7.27 4.06 -10.73
CA LEU A 70 -8.37 4.64 -11.50
C LEU A 70 -8.23 6.16 -11.63
N VAL A 71 -7.88 6.84 -10.53
CA VAL A 71 -7.64 8.29 -10.55
C VAL A 71 -6.46 8.63 -11.47
N THR A 72 -5.41 7.83 -11.46
CA THR A 72 -4.24 8.00 -12.33
C THR A 72 -4.64 7.92 -13.80
N ILE A 73 -5.46 6.94 -14.18
CA ILE A 73 -5.91 6.78 -15.56
C ILE A 73 -6.78 7.94 -15.98
N GLU A 74 -7.70 8.40 -15.12
CA GLU A 74 -8.58 9.54 -15.45
C GLU A 74 -7.81 10.84 -15.64
N ASN A 75 -6.72 11.05 -14.89
CA ASN A 75 -5.97 12.28 -14.89
C ASN A 75 -4.63 12.20 -15.65
N ARG A 76 -4.53 11.27 -16.60
CA ARG A 76 -3.29 11.00 -17.33
C ARG A 76 -2.71 12.20 -18.07
N ASN A 77 -3.53 13.19 -18.40
CA ASN A 77 -3.11 14.38 -19.15
C ASN A 77 -2.76 15.58 -18.28
N LYS A 78 -2.91 15.47 -16.94
CA LYS A 78 -2.67 16.55 -16.01
C LYS A 78 -1.38 16.31 -15.23
N LEU A 79 -0.36 17.14 -15.44
CA LEU A 79 0.94 16.96 -14.79
C LEU A 79 0.83 17.00 -13.27
N LYS A 80 0.13 17.99 -12.73
CA LYS A 80 -0.04 18.12 -11.28
C LYS A 80 -0.72 16.90 -10.68
N ALA A 81 -1.78 16.42 -11.33
CA ALA A 81 -2.48 15.24 -10.88
C ALA A 81 -1.62 13.98 -10.96
N ASN A 82 -0.80 13.85 -12.01
CA ASN A 82 0.13 12.73 -12.15
C ASN A 82 1.18 12.71 -11.03
N ILE A 83 1.71 13.87 -10.66
CA ILE A 83 2.68 13.97 -9.57
C ILE A 83 2.03 13.56 -8.24
N ILE A 84 0.81 14.04 -7.97
CA ILE A 84 0.06 13.67 -6.77
C ILE A 84 -0.21 12.17 -6.74
N CYS A 85 -0.64 11.59 -7.87
CA CYS A 85 -0.87 10.15 -7.98
C CYS A 85 0.39 9.34 -7.75
N LEU A 86 1.54 9.80 -8.24
CA LEU A 86 2.82 9.14 -7.99
C LEU A 86 3.14 9.12 -6.50
N CYS A 87 2.97 10.24 -5.81
CA CYS A 87 3.17 10.30 -4.37
C CYS A 87 2.22 9.36 -3.62
N LEU A 88 0.95 9.34 -4.00
CA LEU A 88 -0.04 8.44 -3.40
C LEU A 88 0.30 6.98 -3.64
N SER A 89 0.79 6.63 -4.83
CA SER A 89 1.18 5.25 -5.13
C SER A 89 2.35 4.78 -4.29
N VAL A 90 3.32 5.65 -4.03
CA VAL A 90 4.44 5.35 -3.13
C VAL A 90 3.93 5.13 -1.70
N LEU A 91 3.00 5.98 -1.23
CA LEU A 91 2.40 5.82 0.10
C LEU A 91 1.64 4.49 0.21
N VAL A 92 0.91 4.09 -0.81
CA VAL A 92 0.20 2.82 -0.83
C VAL A 92 1.18 1.64 -0.82
N CYS A 93 2.29 1.76 -1.57
CA CYS A 93 3.32 0.72 -1.60
C CYS A 93 3.92 0.47 -0.21
N PHE A 94 4.11 1.53 0.58
CA PHE A 94 4.64 1.45 1.95
C PHE A 94 3.54 1.49 3.01
N PHE A 95 2.34 1.02 2.69
CA PHE A 95 1.17 1.08 3.55
C PHE A 95 1.44 0.49 4.94
N ASP A 96 2.06 -0.68 5.01
CA ASP A 96 2.32 -1.38 6.27
C ASP A 96 3.23 -0.55 7.19
N VAL A 97 4.27 0.05 6.62
CA VAL A 97 5.22 0.89 7.36
C VAL A 97 4.53 2.13 7.89
N ILE A 98 3.67 2.76 7.07
CA ILE A 98 2.95 3.98 7.44
C ILE A 98 1.95 3.71 8.56
N VAL A 99 1.18 2.62 8.45
CA VAL A 99 0.21 2.24 9.48
C VAL A 99 0.90 1.97 10.81
N ASN A 100 2.02 1.27 10.79
CA ASN A 100 2.82 1.01 11.99
C ASN A 100 3.35 2.29 12.61
N ALA A 101 3.88 3.20 11.81
CA ALA A 101 4.42 4.47 12.29
C ALA A 101 3.31 5.30 12.95
N ILE A 102 2.14 5.39 12.31
CA ILE A 102 0.98 6.13 12.86
C ILE A 102 0.54 5.51 14.18
N TYR A 103 0.44 4.20 14.25
CA TYR A 103 0.04 3.50 15.47
C TYR A 103 1.02 3.77 16.61
N ASN A 104 2.32 3.71 16.34
CA ASN A 104 3.35 3.97 17.34
C ASN A 104 3.30 5.42 17.83
N ILE A 105 3.07 6.38 16.94
CA ILE A 105 2.93 7.80 17.30
C ILE A 105 1.71 7.99 18.20
N LEU A 106 0.57 7.38 17.85
CA LEU A 106 -0.64 7.48 18.66
C LEU A 106 -0.45 6.88 20.05
N LEU A 107 0.22 5.74 20.17
CA LEU A 107 0.55 5.14 21.45
C LEU A 107 1.43 6.06 22.28
N TRP A 108 2.44 6.66 21.67
CA TRP A 108 3.34 7.58 22.35
C TRP A 108 2.60 8.81 22.90
N LEU A 109 1.64 9.35 22.11
CA LEU A 109 0.85 10.52 22.51
C LEU A 109 -0.15 10.18 23.63
N THR A 110 -0.63 8.95 23.72
CA THR A 110 -1.60 8.53 24.73
C THR A 110 -0.96 8.03 26.02
N LEU A 111 0.33 7.76 25.99
CA LEU A 111 1.09 7.32 27.14
C LEU A 111 1.79 8.50 27.82
#